data_b98d59dfe9aa4a1074fff91d3d808ed0
#
_entry.id   b98d59dfe9aa4a1074fff91d3d808ed0
#
_cell.length_a   1.000
_cell.length_b   1.000
_cell.length_c   1.000
_cell.angle_alpha   90.00
_cell.angle_beta   90.00
_cell.angle_gamma   90.00
#
_symmetry.space_group_name_H-M   'P 1'
#
loop_
_entity.id
_entity.type
_entity.pdbx_description
1 polymer ?
#
loop_
_entity_poly.entity_id
_entity_poly.type
_entity_poly.pdbx_seq_one_letter_code
_entity_poly.pdbx_strand_id
1 'polypeptide(L)'
;MKSKKKKKKITIKDIIRLIVLLVAFSVLLYPTFSSYLNEKNGSKVVSYYDEESIKLSKAEKEQMLEEARAYNKEMLGNIDLIDPFSQEDVEIDARYEGLLNVDGSGMMGYIRIPKINVELPIYHLSLIHI
;
A
#
# COMPACT_ATOMS: atom_id res chain seq x y z
N MET A 1 57.00 21.45 -23.27
CA MET A 1 55.98 22.51 -23.32
C MET A 1 54.70 22.01 -22.64
N LYS A 2 54.36 22.51 -21.43
CA LYS A 2 53.11 22.14 -20.74
C LYS A 2 51.96 23.05 -21.24
N SER A 3 51.02 22.50 -21.99
CA SER A 3 49.80 23.20 -22.42
C SER A 3 48.94 23.54 -21.20
N LYS A 4 48.81 24.80 -20.85
CA LYS A 4 47.88 25.30 -19.83
C LYS A 4 46.45 25.16 -20.35
N LYS A 5 45.69 24.14 -19.90
CA LYS A 5 44.25 24.03 -20.12
C LYS A 5 43.53 25.25 -19.54
N LYS A 6 43.02 26.14 -20.36
CA LYS A 6 42.18 27.27 -19.96
C LYS A 6 40.93 26.71 -19.24
N LYS A 7 40.76 27.03 -17.95
CA LYS A 7 39.51 26.73 -17.23
C LYS A 7 38.34 27.49 -17.91
N LYS A 8 37.41 26.77 -18.53
CA LYS A 8 36.20 27.35 -19.09
C LYS A 8 35.36 27.95 -17.96
N LYS A 9 35.03 29.24 -18.02
CA LYS A 9 34.12 29.88 -17.06
C LYS A 9 32.73 29.34 -17.30
N ILE A 10 32.09 28.82 -16.22
CA ILE A 10 30.70 28.33 -16.25
C ILE A 10 29.81 29.53 -16.50
N THR A 11 28.99 29.43 -17.53
CA THR A 11 28.03 30.48 -17.90
C THR A 11 26.66 30.15 -17.27
N ILE A 12 25.84 31.18 -17.03
CA ILE A 12 24.47 30.99 -16.51
C ILE A 12 23.67 29.99 -17.37
N LYS A 13 23.88 30.00 -18.69
CA LYS A 13 23.28 29.05 -19.63
C LYS A 13 23.70 27.59 -19.34
N ASP A 14 24.91 27.35 -18.90
CA ASP A 14 25.39 26.01 -18.57
C ASP A 14 24.76 25.52 -17.27
N ILE A 15 24.53 26.43 -16.31
CA ILE A 15 23.81 26.13 -15.06
C ILE A 15 22.35 25.77 -15.35
N ILE A 16 21.66 26.55 -16.21
CA ILE A 16 20.27 26.26 -16.61
C ILE A 16 20.17 24.88 -17.29
N ARG A 17 21.10 24.57 -18.21
CA ARG A 17 21.14 23.27 -18.87
C ARG A 17 21.33 22.13 -17.88
N LEU A 18 22.21 22.31 -16.88
CA LEU A 18 22.44 21.32 -15.83
C LEU A 18 21.18 21.09 -15.00
N ILE A 19 20.47 22.17 -14.63
CA ILE A 19 19.23 22.07 -13.86
C ILE A 19 18.16 21.30 -14.66
N VAL A 20 17.97 21.65 -15.92
CA VAL A 20 16.99 20.97 -16.81
C VAL A 20 17.35 19.48 -16.92
N LEU A 21 18.62 19.16 -17.08
CA LEU A 21 19.07 17.76 -17.16
C LEU A 21 18.82 17.01 -15.87
N LEU A 22 19.07 17.61 -14.71
CA LEU A 22 18.80 17.01 -13.41
C LEU A 22 17.29 16.75 -13.18
N VAL A 23 16.45 17.70 -13.56
CA VAL A 23 14.99 17.54 -13.46
C VAL A 23 14.52 16.41 -14.38
N ALA A 24 14.97 16.37 -15.62
CA ALA A 24 14.62 15.30 -16.57
C ALA A 24 15.05 13.92 -16.04
N PHE A 25 16.24 13.84 -15.46
CA PHE A 25 16.76 12.60 -14.86
C PHE A 25 15.95 12.16 -13.63
N SER A 26 15.55 13.13 -12.79
CA SER A 26 14.70 12.86 -11.61
C SER A 26 13.32 12.32 -12.01
N VAL A 27 12.70 12.90 -13.05
CA VAL A 27 11.41 12.41 -13.57
C VAL A 27 11.54 10.98 -14.13
N LEU A 28 12.63 10.69 -14.81
CA LEU A 28 12.89 9.36 -15.36
C LEU A 28 13.11 8.29 -14.27
N LEU A 29 13.77 8.65 -13.18
CA LEU A 29 14.03 7.74 -12.06
C LEU A 29 12.83 7.59 -11.12
N TYR A 30 11.89 8.54 -11.12
CA TYR A 30 10.75 8.58 -10.19
C TYR A 30 9.95 7.26 -10.14
N PRO A 31 9.52 6.66 -11.27
CA PRO A 31 8.73 5.43 -11.22
C PRO A 31 9.48 4.27 -10.56
N THR A 32 10.78 4.12 -10.85
CA THR A 32 11.60 3.06 -10.26
C THR A 32 11.76 3.24 -8.76
N PHE A 33 12.01 4.48 -8.32
CA PHE A 33 12.18 4.79 -6.91
C PHE A 33 10.86 4.66 -6.13
N SER A 34 9.76 5.10 -6.71
CA SER A 34 8.42 4.96 -6.13
C SER A 34 8.02 3.49 -5.97
N SER A 35 8.25 2.67 -6.99
CA SER A 35 7.97 1.23 -6.92
C SER A 35 8.80 0.54 -5.83
N TYR A 36 10.07 0.86 -5.73
CA TYR A 36 10.96 0.31 -4.69
C TYR A 36 10.49 0.68 -3.28
N LEU A 37 10.08 1.93 -3.06
CA LEU A 37 9.54 2.36 -1.76
C LEU A 37 8.23 1.66 -1.41
N ASN A 38 7.33 1.53 -2.37
CA ASN A 38 6.04 0.87 -2.17
C ASN A 38 6.23 -0.62 -1.84
N GLU A 39 7.08 -1.33 -2.56
CA GLU A 39 7.41 -2.73 -2.28
C GLU A 39 7.99 -2.90 -0.88
N LYS A 40 8.95 -2.06 -0.51
CA LYS A 40 9.56 -2.09 0.81
C LYS A 40 8.58 -1.78 1.95
N ASN A 41 7.65 -0.87 1.74
CA ASN A 41 6.62 -0.54 2.74
C ASN A 41 5.59 -1.67 2.84
N GLY A 42 5.15 -2.23 1.73
CA GLY A 42 4.25 -3.38 1.71
C GLY A 42 4.82 -4.59 2.45
N SER A 43 6.07 -4.94 2.17
CA SER A 43 6.75 -6.06 2.86
C SER A 43 6.88 -5.85 4.37
N LYS A 44 7.07 -4.62 4.84
CA LYS A 44 7.12 -4.32 6.28
C LYS A 44 5.78 -4.54 6.97
N VAL A 45 4.70 -4.09 6.34
CA VAL A 45 3.33 -4.25 6.87
C VAL A 45 2.98 -5.73 6.93
N VAL A 46 3.27 -6.49 5.89
CA VAL A 46 3.07 -7.95 5.86
C VAL A 46 3.89 -8.65 6.94
N SER A 47 5.17 -8.28 7.13
CA SER A 47 6.02 -8.87 8.17
C SER A 47 5.48 -8.61 9.57
N TYR A 48 4.97 -7.41 9.82
CA TYR A 48 4.36 -7.07 11.10
C TYR A 48 3.07 -7.88 11.35
N TYR A 49 2.21 -8.00 10.34
CA TYR A 49 1.00 -8.83 10.41
C TYR A 49 1.34 -10.30 10.69
N ASP A 50 2.36 -10.85 10.00
CA ASP A 50 2.83 -12.22 10.24
C ASP A 50 3.28 -12.40 11.69
N GLU A 51 4.05 -11.45 12.24
CA GLU A 51 4.53 -11.49 13.63
C GLU A 51 3.37 -11.47 14.62
N GLU A 52 2.38 -10.59 14.45
CA GLU A 52 1.18 -10.55 15.30
C GLU A 52 0.32 -11.81 15.12
N SER A 53 0.18 -12.29 13.89
CA SER A 53 -0.60 -13.52 13.62
C SER A 53 0.01 -14.76 14.25
N ILE A 54 1.34 -14.85 14.39
CA ILE A 54 2.00 -15.99 15.05
C ILE A 54 1.69 -16.04 16.54
N LYS A 55 1.43 -14.90 17.17
CA LYS A 55 1.08 -14.81 18.60
C LYS A 55 -0.29 -15.40 18.90
N LEU A 56 -1.19 -15.43 17.91
CA LEU A 56 -2.53 -15.99 18.04
C LEU A 56 -2.48 -17.52 18.06
N SER A 57 -3.23 -18.13 18.98
CA SER A 57 -3.44 -19.57 19.01
C SER A 57 -4.23 -20.04 17.77
N LYS A 58 -4.16 -21.33 17.49
CA LYS A 58 -4.95 -21.93 16.39
C LYS A 58 -6.45 -21.74 16.61
N ALA A 59 -6.91 -21.84 17.85
CA ALA A 59 -8.32 -21.67 18.19
C ALA A 59 -8.81 -20.23 17.94
N GLU A 60 -8.03 -19.24 18.32
CA GLU A 60 -8.37 -17.82 18.05
C GLU A 60 -8.46 -17.53 16.55
N LYS A 61 -7.51 -18.03 15.76
CA LYS A 61 -7.55 -17.90 14.29
C LYS A 61 -8.80 -18.55 13.69
N GLU A 62 -9.16 -19.72 14.19
CA GLU A 62 -10.34 -20.46 13.70
C GLU A 62 -11.63 -19.72 14.08
N GLN A 63 -11.71 -19.16 15.27
CA GLN A 63 -12.81 -18.32 15.72
C GLN A 63 -12.97 -17.07 14.84
N MET A 64 -11.91 -16.32 14.58
CA MET A 64 -11.93 -15.13 13.70
C MET A 64 -12.43 -15.47 12.29
N LEU A 65 -12.01 -16.62 11.75
CA LEU A 65 -12.48 -17.09 10.45
C LEU A 65 -13.95 -17.48 10.46
N GLU A 66 -14.43 -18.09 11.53
CA GLU A 66 -15.85 -18.44 11.70
C GLU A 66 -16.73 -17.20 11.81
N GLU A 67 -16.30 -16.20 12.57
CA GLU A 67 -16.98 -14.91 12.70
C GLU A 67 -17.10 -14.21 11.35
N ALA A 68 -16.02 -14.17 10.56
CA ALA A 68 -16.03 -13.60 9.22
C ALA A 68 -16.94 -14.37 8.25
N ARG A 69 -16.97 -15.71 8.35
CA ARG A 69 -17.87 -16.53 7.53
C ARG A 69 -19.33 -16.34 7.91
N ALA A 70 -19.62 -16.22 9.21
CA ALA A 70 -20.97 -15.96 9.70
C ALA A 70 -21.48 -14.61 9.21
N TYR A 71 -20.65 -13.57 9.29
CA TYR A 71 -20.96 -12.26 8.76
C TYR A 71 -21.24 -12.29 7.26
N ASN A 72 -20.39 -12.92 6.47
CA ASN A 72 -20.60 -13.07 5.03
C ASN A 72 -21.90 -13.81 4.69
N LYS A 73 -22.25 -14.84 5.48
CA LYS A 73 -23.50 -15.58 5.28
C LYS A 73 -24.74 -14.74 5.61
N GLU A 74 -24.66 -13.90 6.63
CA GLU A 74 -25.71 -12.97 7.02
C GLU A 74 -25.93 -11.91 5.91
N MET A 75 -24.84 -11.39 5.36
CA MET A 75 -24.89 -10.38 4.30
C MET A 75 -25.38 -10.93 2.95
N LEU A 76 -25.15 -12.19 2.63
CA LEU A 76 -25.63 -12.81 1.38
C LEU A 76 -27.16 -12.74 1.19
N GLY A 77 -27.93 -12.55 2.27
CA GLY A 77 -29.39 -12.37 2.22
C GLY A 77 -29.88 -10.92 2.17
N ASN A 78 -29.00 -9.95 2.48
CA ASN A 78 -29.34 -8.55 2.73
C ASN A 78 -28.45 -7.57 1.95
N ILE A 79 -28.05 -7.94 0.74
CA ILE A 79 -27.26 -7.02 -0.09
C ILE A 79 -28.21 -5.98 -0.69
N ASP A 80 -28.44 -4.88 0.01
CA ASP A 80 -28.81 -3.64 -0.64
C ASP A 80 -27.59 -3.15 -1.40
N LEU A 81 -27.64 -3.26 -2.72
CA LEU A 81 -26.62 -2.72 -3.62
C LEU A 81 -26.69 -1.19 -3.53
N ILE A 82 -25.99 -0.63 -2.57
CA ILE A 82 -25.80 0.81 -2.47
C ILE A 82 -24.91 1.22 -3.63
N ASP A 83 -25.40 2.13 -4.47
CA ASP A 83 -24.60 2.71 -5.54
C ASP A 83 -23.38 3.43 -4.91
N PRO A 84 -22.13 2.97 -5.20
CA PRO A 84 -20.93 3.60 -4.63
C PRO A 84 -20.77 5.06 -5.06
N PHE A 85 -21.55 5.56 -6.01
CA PHE A 85 -21.59 6.94 -6.44
C PHE A 85 -22.77 7.73 -5.84
N SER A 86 -23.65 7.09 -5.07
CA SER A 86 -24.68 7.80 -4.30
C SER A 86 -23.98 8.58 -3.17
N GLN A 87 -24.36 9.84 -3.01
CA GLN A 87 -23.84 10.70 -1.92
C GLN A 87 -24.50 10.38 -0.57
N GLU A 88 -25.05 9.21 -0.40
CA GLU A 88 -25.59 8.78 0.89
C GLU A 88 -24.41 8.43 1.81
N ASP A 89 -24.46 8.94 3.03
CA ASP A 89 -23.49 8.58 4.08
C ASP A 89 -23.60 7.08 4.35
N VAL A 90 -22.66 6.32 3.82
CA VAL A 90 -22.56 4.88 4.10
C VAL A 90 -22.14 4.73 5.54
N GLU A 91 -23.05 4.27 6.38
CA GLU A 91 -22.76 3.99 7.78
C GLU A 91 -21.69 2.89 7.83
N ILE A 92 -20.53 3.25 8.41
CA ILE A 92 -19.40 2.32 8.53
C ILE A 92 -19.81 1.20 9.50
N ASP A 93 -19.88 -0.02 9.03
CA ASP A 93 -20.15 -1.18 9.89
C ASP A 93 -18.92 -1.50 10.76
N ALA A 94 -18.94 -1.03 11.99
CA ALA A 94 -17.88 -1.27 12.98
C ALA A 94 -17.64 -2.78 13.22
N ARG A 95 -18.63 -3.62 13.00
CA ARG A 95 -18.50 -5.08 13.08
C ARG A 95 -17.64 -5.59 11.93
N TYR A 96 -17.88 -5.09 10.70
CA TYR A 96 -17.07 -5.42 9.54
C TYR A 96 -15.60 -5.02 9.72
N GLU A 97 -15.34 -3.82 10.20
CA GLU A 97 -13.97 -3.33 10.43
C GLU A 97 -13.21 -4.12 11.52
N GLY A 98 -13.92 -4.77 12.41
CA GLY A 98 -13.32 -5.64 13.43
C GLY A 98 -12.97 -7.04 12.96
N LEU A 99 -13.55 -7.51 11.82
CA LEU A 99 -13.32 -8.87 11.32
C LEU A 99 -11.89 -9.06 10.82
N LEU A 100 -11.26 -10.16 11.22
CA LEU A 100 -9.89 -10.51 10.80
C LEU A 100 -8.82 -9.43 11.08
N ASN A 101 -9.13 -8.46 11.92
CA ASN A 101 -8.23 -7.35 12.27
C ASN A 101 -7.29 -7.80 13.41
N VAL A 102 -6.18 -8.45 13.04
CA VAL A 102 -5.25 -9.09 13.98
C VAL A 102 -4.44 -8.08 14.79
N ASP A 103 -4.03 -7.00 14.15
CA ASP A 103 -3.09 -6.02 14.70
C ASP A 103 -3.70 -4.63 14.96
N GLY A 104 -4.99 -4.47 14.69
CA GLY A 104 -5.70 -3.19 14.82
C GLY A 104 -5.42 -2.20 13.69
N SER A 105 -4.64 -2.57 12.66
CA SER A 105 -4.32 -1.72 11.52
C SER A 105 -5.43 -1.68 10.46
N GLY A 106 -6.44 -2.54 10.58
CA GLY A 106 -7.46 -2.76 9.56
C GLY A 106 -7.01 -3.71 8.44
N MET A 107 -5.85 -4.32 8.57
CA MET A 107 -5.38 -5.34 7.64
C MET A 107 -6.05 -6.68 7.95
N MET A 108 -6.73 -7.25 6.95
CA MET A 108 -7.42 -8.54 7.04
C MET A 108 -6.52 -9.72 6.70
N GLY A 109 -5.49 -9.48 5.90
CA GLY A 109 -4.61 -10.50 5.38
C GLY A 109 -3.70 -9.97 4.29
N TYR A 110 -3.03 -10.88 3.57
CA TYR A 110 -2.20 -10.50 2.44
C TYR A 110 -2.18 -11.58 1.36
N ILE A 111 -1.86 -11.17 0.14
CA ILE A 111 -1.61 -12.07 -0.98
C ILE A 111 -0.10 -12.11 -1.21
N ARG A 112 0.47 -13.33 -1.23
CA ARG A 112 1.87 -13.56 -1.60
C ARG A 112 1.94 -14.31 -2.92
N ILE A 113 2.64 -13.74 -3.90
CA ILE A 113 2.85 -14.34 -5.22
C ILE A 113 4.35 -14.59 -5.40
N PRO A 114 4.87 -15.78 -5.00
CA PRO A 114 6.31 -16.05 -4.98
C PRO A 114 6.97 -15.94 -6.35
N LYS A 115 6.24 -16.25 -7.44
CA LYS A 115 6.78 -16.25 -8.80
C LYS A 115 7.28 -14.88 -9.26
N ILE A 116 6.68 -13.81 -8.75
CA ILE A 116 7.02 -12.41 -9.09
C ILE A 116 7.52 -11.63 -7.88
N ASN A 117 7.72 -12.31 -6.75
CA ASN A 117 8.17 -11.72 -5.48
C ASN A 117 7.31 -10.53 -5.03
N VAL A 118 5.98 -10.69 -5.11
CA VAL A 118 5.02 -9.65 -4.71
C VAL A 118 4.26 -10.08 -3.47
N GLU A 119 4.14 -9.17 -2.51
CA GLU A 119 3.31 -9.27 -1.30
C GLU A 119 2.42 -8.06 -1.22
N LEU A 120 1.10 -8.28 -1.21
CA LEU A 120 0.08 -7.23 -1.22
C LEU A 120 -0.79 -7.34 0.02
N PRO A 121 -0.80 -6.35 0.90
CA PRO A 121 -1.72 -6.30 2.03
C PRO A 121 -3.16 -6.10 1.54
N ILE A 122 -4.10 -6.73 2.24
CA ILE A 122 -5.54 -6.60 2.02
C ILE A 122 -6.11 -5.90 3.25
N TYR A 123 -6.75 -4.76 3.03
CA TYR A 123 -7.40 -3.98 4.08
C TYR A 123 -8.92 -4.06 3.96
N HIS A 124 -9.61 -3.78 5.06
CA HIS A 124 -11.03 -3.49 4.99
C HIS A 124 -11.26 -2.32 4.04
N LEU A 125 -12.30 -2.44 3.20
CA LEU A 125 -12.70 -1.34 2.34
C LEU A 125 -13.46 -0.33 3.20
N SER A 126 -12.73 0.56 3.84
CA SER A 126 -13.31 1.77 4.41
C SER A 126 -13.59 2.71 3.24
N LEU A 127 -14.85 2.99 2.98
CA LEU A 127 -15.26 4.07 2.07
C LEU A 127 -14.92 5.41 2.74
N ILE A 128 -13.63 5.67 2.92
CA ILE A 128 -13.17 6.99 3.29
C ILE A 128 -13.33 7.85 2.05
N HIS A 129 -14.09 8.91 2.21
CA HIS A 129 -14.26 9.99 1.24
C HIS A 129 -12.96 10.30 0.49
N ILE A 130 -12.96 10.05 -0.80
CA ILE A 130 -11.97 10.61 -1.71
C ILE A 130 -12.42 12.04 -2.06
#